data_fa62e1a0f654902da6a15290556b4c62
#
_entry.id   fa62e1a0f654902da6a15290556b4c62
#
_cell.length_a   1.000
_cell.length_b   1.000
_cell.length_c   1.000
_cell.angle_alpha   90.00
_cell.angle_beta   90.00
_cell.angle_gamma   90.00
#
_symmetry.space_group_name_H-M   'P 1'
#
loop_
_entity.id
_entity.type
_entity.pdbx_description
1 polymer ?
#
loop_
_entity_poly.entity_id
_entity_poly.type
_entity_poly.pdbx_seq_one_letter_code
_entity_poly.pdbx_strand_id
1 'polypeptide(L)'
;MKIPGVTHLLLITCLLLANMGTTLADTINIAVASNFADPIKELTARYTARSGQRINLVFGSTGKHYAQIKNGAPFAAFFAADEYRPALLEQEGVAVPGSRFTYAVGRIVLWSPKAGLVDSQGKVLEGQAFRHLAIANPRLAPYGKAAEQFLQNRGLWEGLQGRLVRGENIGQTYQFIRSGNAELGLVAYSQVKSPGHPPEGSLWEPPPAEYDPIAQQAVLLQDHPVARAFLDYVKSPEAVAIIRGFGYAMP
;
A
#
# COMPACT_ATOMS: atom_id res chain seq x y z
N MET A 1 -26.58 -58.30 -39.86
CA MET A 1 -26.81 -58.34 -38.43
C MET A 1 -26.17 -57.00 -37.89
N LYS A 2 -26.97 -55.96 -37.67
CA LYS A 2 -26.51 -54.62 -37.18
C LYS A 2 -26.55 -54.64 -35.66
N ILE A 3 -25.46 -54.34 -35.00
CA ILE A 3 -25.36 -54.25 -33.54
C ILE A 3 -25.77 -52.80 -33.15
N PRO A 4 -26.92 -52.59 -32.53
CA PRO A 4 -27.29 -51.27 -32.06
C PRO A 4 -26.87 -51.17 -30.58
N GLY A 5 -25.76 -50.52 -30.31
CA GLY A 5 -25.35 -50.35 -28.91
C GLY A 5 -24.12 -49.43 -28.70
N VAL A 6 -23.28 -49.26 -29.70
CA VAL A 6 -21.99 -48.55 -29.53
C VAL A 6 -22.10 -47.04 -29.74
N THR A 7 -23.07 -46.60 -30.53
CA THR A 7 -23.25 -45.17 -30.87
C THR A 7 -23.87 -44.34 -29.73
N HIS A 8 -24.63 -44.93 -28.80
CA HIS A 8 -25.21 -44.20 -27.68
C HIS A 8 -24.24 -44.01 -26.51
N LEU A 9 -23.26 -44.88 -26.34
CA LEU A 9 -22.28 -44.76 -25.26
C LEU A 9 -21.24 -43.67 -25.54
N LEU A 10 -20.89 -43.44 -26.81
CA LEU A 10 -19.97 -42.35 -27.22
C LEU A 10 -20.58 -40.95 -27.10
N LEU A 11 -21.92 -40.79 -27.30
CA LEU A 11 -22.61 -39.50 -27.13
C LEU A 11 -22.71 -39.09 -25.67
N ILE A 12 -22.90 -40.02 -24.74
CA ILE A 12 -23.03 -39.71 -23.29
C ILE A 12 -21.65 -39.31 -22.70
N THR A 13 -20.55 -39.93 -23.19
CA THR A 13 -19.21 -39.59 -22.73
C THR A 13 -18.77 -38.19 -23.20
N CYS A 14 -19.17 -37.75 -24.40
CA CYS A 14 -18.92 -36.36 -24.86
C CYS A 14 -19.72 -35.30 -24.12
N LEU A 15 -20.92 -35.62 -23.63
CA LEU A 15 -21.75 -34.64 -22.87
C LEU A 15 -21.23 -34.41 -21.46
N LEU A 16 -20.50 -35.34 -20.86
CA LEU A 16 -19.91 -35.20 -19.52
C LEU A 16 -18.61 -34.40 -19.50
N LEU A 17 -17.92 -34.23 -20.63
CA LEU A 17 -16.70 -33.44 -20.77
C LEU A 17 -16.97 -31.97 -21.10
N ALA A 18 -18.20 -31.56 -21.45
CA ALA A 18 -18.53 -30.21 -21.84
C ALA A 18 -18.87 -29.25 -20.67
N ASN A 19 -18.85 -29.73 -19.42
CA ASN A 19 -19.12 -28.93 -18.22
C ASN A 19 -17.88 -28.60 -17.39
N MET A 20 -16.68 -28.66 -17.97
CA MET A 20 -15.55 -27.89 -17.41
C MET A 20 -15.76 -26.42 -17.77
N GLY A 21 -16.75 -25.81 -17.13
CA GLY A 21 -16.92 -24.37 -17.15
C GLY A 21 -15.59 -23.74 -16.75
N THR A 22 -14.95 -23.07 -17.69
CA THR A 22 -13.90 -22.10 -17.37
C THR A 22 -14.55 -21.07 -16.47
N THR A 23 -14.44 -21.24 -15.16
CA THR A 23 -14.71 -20.14 -14.24
C THR A 23 -13.75 -19.04 -14.64
N LEU A 24 -14.25 -18.03 -15.35
CA LEU A 24 -13.54 -16.79 -15.58
C LEU A 24 -13.05 -16.36 -14.21
N ALA A 25 -11.73 -16.28 -14.03
CA ALA A 25 -11.16 -15.84 -12.78
C ALA A 25 -11.73 -14.45 -12.47
N ASP A 26 -12.57 -14.36 -11.44
CA ASP A 26 -13.19 -13.10 -11.03
C ASP A 26 -12.09 -12.12 -10.65
N THR A 27 -12.02 -11.00 -11.37
CA THR A 27 -11.02 -9.97 -11.11
C THR A 27 -11.59 -8.98 -10.13
N ILE A 28 -11.02 -8.90 -8.94
CA ILE A 28 -11.42 -7.92 -7.92
C ILE A 28 -10.49 -6.70 -7.94
N ASN A 29 -11.05 -5.52 -7.59
CA ASN A 29 -10.27 -4.31 -7.39
C ASN A 29 -9.99 -4.12 -5.90
N ILE A 30 -8.74 -3.84 -5.55
CA ILE A 30 -8.31 -3.50 -4.19
C ILE A 30 -7.72 -2.10 -4.18
N ALA A 31 -8.26 -1.23 -3.30
CA ALA A 31 -7.71 0.09 -3.04
C ALA A 31 -6.50 -0.01 -2.10
N VAL A 32 -5.38 0.61 -2.47
CA VAL A 32 -4.11 0.48 -1.74
C VAL A 32 -3.45 1.84 -1.55
N ALA A 33 -3.11 2.16 -0.32
CA ALA A 33 -2.26 3.31 -0.01
C ALA A 33 -0.88 3.14 -0.67
N SER A 34 -0.42 4.17 -1.38
CA SER A 34 0.73 4.09 -2.29
C SER A 34 2.07 3.76 -1.63
N ASN A 35 2.19 3.91 -0.30
CA ASN A 35 3.38 3.46 0.45
C ASN A 35 3.54 1.94 0.43
N PHE A 36 2.45 1.19 0.28
CA PHE A 36 2.44 -0.27 0.30
C PHE A 36 2.51 -0.89 -1.11
N ALA A 37 2.81 -0.07 -2.13
CA ALA A 37 2.75 -0.49 -3.53
C ALA A 37 3.66 -1.69 -3.85
N ASP A 38 4.91 -1.65 -3.45
CA ASP A 38 5.86 -2.72 -3.81
C ASP A 38 5.65 -4.01 -3.00
N PRO A 39 5.44 -3.96 -1.67
CA PRO A 39 5.06 -5.16 -0.92
C PRO A 39 3.81 -5.84 -1.45
N ILE A 40 2.74 -5.09 -1.72
CA ILE A 40 1.47 -5.71 -2.15
C ILE A 40 1.54 -6.27 -3.56
N LYS A 41 2.35 -5.70 -4.46
CA LYS A 41 2.61 -6.29 -5.78
C LYS A 41 3.26 -7.65 -5.65
N GLU A 42 4.28 -7.80 -4.78
CA GLU A 42 4.93 -9.08 -4.52
C GLU A 42 3.94 -10.08 -3.90
N LEU A 43 3.19 -9.67 -2.88
CA LEU A 43 2.16 -10.50 -2.26
C LEU A 43 1.10 -10.97 -3.28
N THR A 44 0.61 -10.05 -4.11
CA THR A 44 -0.39 -10.35 -5.14
C THR A 44 0.17 -11.31 -6.20
N ALA A 45 1.42 -11.12 -6.63
CA ALA A 45 2.06 -12.02 -7.59
C ALA A 45 2.15 -13.45 -7.05
N ARG A 46 2.58 -13.63 -5.80
CA ARG A 46 2.66 -14.94 -5.13
C ARG A 46 1.28 -15.57 -4.92
N TYR A 47 0.31 -14.78 -4.50
CA TYR A 47 -1.07 -15.23 -4.32
C TYR A 47 -1.68 -15.70 -5.65
N THR A 48 -1.54 -14.88 -6.71
CA THR A 48 -2.03 -15.21 -8.05
C THR A 48 -1.38 -16.50 -8.61
N ALA A 49 -0.07 -16.66 -8.42
CA ALA A 49 0.64 -17.87 -8.87
C ALA A 49 0.12 -19.16 -8.22
N ARG A 50 -0.40 -19.08 -6.98
CA ARG A 50 -0.93 -20.23 -6.23
C ARG A 50 -2.41 -20.49 -6.46
N SER A 51 -3.19 -19.41 -6.52
CA SER A 51 -4.66 -19.49 -6.54
C SER A 51 -5.26 -19.42 -7.94
N GLY A 52 -4.51 -18.93 -8.94
CA GLY A 52 -5.03 -18.58 -10.26
C GLY A 52 -5.93 -17.34 -10.26
N GLN A 53 -6.22 -16.75 -9.10
CA GLN A 53 -7.12 -15.59 -8.96
C GLN A 53 -6.40 -14.29 -9.34
N ARG A 54 -7.12 -13.38 -10.00
CA ARG A 54 -6.58 -12.08 -10.42
C ARG A 54 -7.03 -10.96 -9.50
N ILE A 55 -6.08 -10.12 -9.07
CA ILE A 55 -6.32 -8.95 -8.25
C ILE A 55 -5.78 -7.72 -8.98
N ASN A 56 -6.65 -6.74 -9.17
CA ASN A 56 -6.28 -5.44 -9.70
C ASN A 56 -6.00 -4.48 -8.54
N LEU A 57 -4.81 -3.88 -8.51
CA LEU A 57 -4.38 -2.96 -7.46
C LEU A 57 -4.54 -1.52 -7.93
N VAL A 58 -5.28 -0.72 -7.17
CA VAL A 58 -5.48 0.70 -7.44
C VAL A 58 -4.76 1.51 -6.37
N PHE A 59 -3.72 2.25 -6.77
CA PHE A 59 -2.88 3.00 -5.84
C PHE A 59 -3.32 4.46 -5.72
N GLY A 60 -3.28 4.98 -4.48
CA GLY A 60 -3.64 6.37 -4.20
C GLY A 60 -3.30 6.79 -2.77
N SER A 61 -3.81 7.95 -2.35
CA SER A 61 -3.76 8.33 -0.94
C SER A 61 -4.91 7.66 -0.16
N THR A 62 -4.66 7.35 1.11
CA THR A 62 -5.67 6.77 2.01
C THR A 62 -6.95 7.59 2.04
N GLY A 63 -6.84 8.94 2.13
CA GLY A 63 -8.00 9.81 2.16
C GLY A 63 -8.79 9.85 0.85
N LYS A 64 -8.12 9.79 -0.30
CA LYS A 64 -8.79 9.74 -1.60
C LYS A 64 -9.56 8.42 -1.78
N HIS A 65 -8.92 7.30 -1.43
CA HIS A 65 -9.60 6.00 -1.46
C HIS A 65 -10.81 5.95 -0.52
N TYR A 66 -10.67 6.47 0.71
CA TYR A 66 -11.80 6.59 1.63
C TYR A 66 -12.97 7.35 0.98
N ALA A 67 -12.71 8.51 0.38
CA ALA A 67 -13.74 9.29 -0.31
C ALA A 67 -14.35 8.53 -1.50
N GLN A 68 -13.56 7.83 -2.30
CA GLN A 68 -14.04 6.99 -3.40
C GLN A 68 -14.94 5.86 -2.91
N ILE A 69 -14.54 5.17 -1.84
CA ILE A 69 -15.31 4.07 -1.21
C ILE A 69 -16.65 4.60 -0.71
N LYS A 70 -16.65 5.75 -0.01
CA LYS A 70 -17.90 6.41 0.46
C LYS A 70 -18.83 6.81 -0.68
N ASN A 71 -18.31 7.06 -1.87
CA ASN A 71 -19.07 7.36 -3.08
C ASN A 71 -19.35 6.11 -3.94
N GLY A 72 -19.21 4.90 -3.39
CA GLY A 72 -19.64 3.66 -4.05
C GLY A 72 -18.61 3.10 -5.05
N ALA A 73 -17.34 3.49 -5.00
CA ALA A 73 -16.32 2.86 -5.84
C ALA A 73 -16.23 1.35 -5.57
N PRO A 74 -16.20 0.49 -6.61
CA PRO A 74 -16.35 -0.95 -6.50
C PRO A 74 -15.04 -1.64 -6.09
N PHE A 75 -14.55 -1.31 -4.91
CA PHE A 75 -13.41 -2.00 -4.31
C PHE A 75 -13.88 -3.15 -3.43
N ALA A 76 -13.22 -4.30 -3.51
CA ALA A 76 -13.49 -5.46 -2.67
C ALA A 76 -12.78 -5.37 -1.30
N ALA A 77 -11.64 -4.70 -1.25
CA ALA A 77 -10.88 -4.47 -0.01
C ALA A 77 -10.12 -3.14 -0.07
N PHE A 78 -9.72 -2.65 1.10
CA PHE A 78 -8.96 -1.42 1.25
C PHE A 78 -7.76 -1.63 2.18
N PHE A 79 -6.56 -1.31 1.70
CA PHE A 79 -5.31 -1.25 2.46
C PHE A 79 -4.97 0.21 2.73
N ALA A 80 -5.32 0.68 3.91
CA ALA A 80 -5.10 2.06 4.37
C ALA A 80 -3.75 2.21 5.05
N ALA A 81 -3.14 3.39 4.97
CA ALA A 81 -1.94 3.72 5.73
C ALA A 81 -2.27 4.31 7.12
N ASP A 82 -3.49 4.21 7.58
CA ASP A 82 -3.94 4.52 8.94
C ASP A 82 -4.95 3.47 9.44
N GLU A 83 -5.30 3.55 10.70
CA GLU A 83 -6.36 2.74 11.34
C GLU A 83 -7.70 3.49 11.41
N TYR A 84 -7.65 4.83 11.32
CA TYR A 84 -8.82 5.69 11.51
C TYR A 84 -9.88 5.49 10.41
N ARG A 85 -9.47 5.54 9.14
CA ARG A 85 -10.42 5.42 8.02
C ARG A 85 -11.02 4.03 7.86
N PRO A 86 -10.29 2.91 8.01
CA PRO A 86 -10.89 1.58 8.09
C PRO A 86 -11.88 1.44 9.25
N ALA A 87 -11.59 2.02 10.42
CA ALA A 87 -12.51 2.01 11.56
C ALA A 87 -13.80 2.78 11.27
N LEU A 88 -13.71 3.96 10.62
CA LEU A 88 -14.89 4.71 10.20
C LEU A 88 -15.76 3.93 9.21
N LEU A 89 -15.15 3.29 8.20
CA LEU A 89 -15.89 2.49 7.21
C LEU A 89 -16.64 1.33 7.87
N GLU A 90 -16.05 0.72 8.89
CA GLU A 90 -16.70 -0.34 9.67
C GLU A 90 -17.87 0.20 10.52
N GLN A 91 -17.65 1.33 11.23
CA GLN A 91 -18.69 2.00 12.04
C GLN A 91 -19.86 2.49 11.20
N GLU A 92 -19.60 2.95 10.00
CA GLU A 92 -20.61 3.45 9.05
C GLU A 92 -21.31 2.33 8.26
N GLY A 93 -20.97 1.05 8.52
CA GLY A 93 -21.57 -0.11 7.84
C GLY A 93 -21.18 -0.24 6.36
N VAL A 94 -20.10 0.44 5.92
CA VAL A 94 -19.58 0.37 4.55
C VAL A 94 -18.62 -0.80 4.39
N ALA A 95 -17.88 -1.13 5.45
CA ALA A 95 -16.97 -2.27 5.48
C ALA A 95 -17.63 -3.47 6.19
N VAL A 96 -17.16 -4.67 5.86
CA VAL A 96 -17.61 -5.92 6.47
C VAL A 96 -17.19 -5.94 7.94
N PRO A 97 -18.13 -6.06 8.91
CA PRO A 97 -17.81 -6.03 10.33
C PRO A 97 -16.79 -7.11 10.74
N GLY A 98 -15.83 -6.74 11.61
CA GLY A 98 -14.81 -7.64 12.14
C GLY A 98 -13.75 -8.08 11.13
N SER A 99 -13.74 -7.52 9.91
CA SER A 99 -12.74 -7.87 8.90
C SER A 99 -11.45 -7.06 9.00
N ARG A 100 -11.43 -6.01 9.80
CA ARG A 100 -10.32 -5.08 9.97
C ARG A 100 -9.17 -5.69 10.76
N PHE A 101 -7.94 -5.50 10.28
CA PHE A 101 -6.73 -5.89 11.01
C PHE A 101 -5.55 -4.99 10.65
N THR A 102 -4.61 -4.84 11.58
CA THR A 102 -3.35 -4.13 11.34
C THR A 102 -2.38 -5.06 10.61
N TYR A 103 -1.95 -4.65 9.40
CA TYR A 103 -1.04 -5.46 8.59
C TYR A 103 0.41 -4.98 8.64
N ALA A 104 0.67 -3.73 9.08
CA ALA A 104 1.99 -3.14 9.15
C ALA A 104 2.02 -1.88 10.03
N VAL A 105 3.19 -1.54 10.54
CA VAL A 105 3.48 -0.21 11.12
C VAL A 105 4.57 0.44 10.28
N GLY A 106 4.25 1.60 9.72
CA GLY A 106 5.13 2.34 8.82
C GLY A 106 6.08 3.28 9.56
N ARG A 107 7.14 3.71 8.84
CA ARG A 107 8.10 4.72 9.32
C ARG A 107 8.35 5.74 8.23
N ILE A 108 8.50 7.03 8.61
CA ILE A 108 9.00 8.06 7.71
C ILE A 108 10.52 8.09 7.74
N VAL A 109 11.12 8.45 6.61
CA VAL A 109 12.54 8.76 6.51
C VAL A 109 12.75 10.05 5.71
N LEU A 110 13.69 10.87 6.12
CA LEU A 110 14.21 11.94 5.29
C LEU A 110 15.20 11.31 4.32
N TRP A 111 14.96 11.46 3.02
CA TRP A 111 15.73 10.80 1.98
C TRP A 111 16.06 11.70 0.80
N SER A 112 17.22 11.48 0.22
CA SER A 112 17.65 12.05 -1.06
C SER A 112 18.37 10.98 -1.89
N PRO A 113 18.21 10.94 -3.22
CA PRO A 113 19.03 10.10 -4.10
C PRO A 113 20.49 10.56 -4.16
N LYS A 114 20.77 11.80 -3.74
CA LYS A 114 22.11 12.35 -3.69
C LYS A 114 22.83 11.87 -2.43
N ALA A 115 23.96 11.17 -2.62
CA ALA A 115 24.79 10.74 -1.51
C ALA A 115 25.30 11.96 -0.69
N GLY A 116 25.23 11.84 0.64
CA GLY A 116 25.74 12.84 1.58
C GLY A 116 24.93 14.14 1.70
N LEU A 117 23.80 14.29 1.00
CA LEU A 117 22.93 15.46 1.18
C LEU A 117 22.19 15.40 2.51
N VAL A 118 21.67 14.24 2.90
CA VAL A 118 21.04 14.01 4.19
C VAL A 118 22.10 13.52 5.16
N ASP A 119 22.36 14.29 6.21
CA ASP A 119 23.28 13.94 7.28
C ASP A 119 22.66 12.99 8.30
N SER A 120 23.47 12.39 9.17
CA SER A 120 23.06 11.41 10.17
C SER A 120 22.16 11.93 11.30
N GLN A 121 21.86 13.23 11.32
CA GLN A 121 21.04 13.89 12.35
C GLN A 121 19.86 14.68 11.75
N GLY A 122 19.73 14.70 10.40
CA GLY A 122 18.69 15.47 9.71
C GLY A 122 18.87 16.99 9.77
N LYS A 123 20.06 17.48 10.16
CA LYS A 123 20.36 18.92 10.26
C LYS A 123 20.28 19.66 8.93
N VAL A 124 20.34 18.95 7.81
CA VAL A 124 20.11 19.53 6.49
C VAL A 124 18.79 20.32 6.42
N LEU A 125 17.76 19.95 7.20
CA LEU A 125 16.48 20.64 7.24
C LEU A 125 16.54 22.08 7.78
N GLU A 126 17.52 22.38 8.60
CA GLU A 126 17.75 23.71 9.20
C GLU A 126 18.57 24.63 8.27
N GLY A 127 19.19 24.03 7.22
CA GLY A 127 20.11 24.71 6.34
C GLY A 127 19.52 25.20 5.01
N GLN A 128 20.42 25.64 4.13
CA GLN A 128 20.12 26.14 2.78
C GLN A 128 20.60 25.18 1.68
N ALA A 129 20.95 23.93 2.03
CA ALA A 129 21.52 22.96 1.10
C ALA A 129 20.50 22.41 0.06
N PHE A 130 19.23 22.76 0.16
CA PHE A 130 18.17 22.38 -0.75
C PHE A 130 17.20 23.54 -0.98
N ARG A 131 16.50 23.54 -2.11
CA ARG A 131 15.43 24.48 -2.44
C ARG A 131 14.05 23.93 -2.10
N HIS A 132 13.82 22.65 -2.40
CA HIS A 132 12.53 22.00 -2.24
C HIS A 132 12.61 20.77 -1.36
N LEU A 133 11.69 20.66 -0.41
CA LEU A 133 11.44 19.51 0.44
C LEU A 133 10.10 18.89 0.04
N ALA A 134 10.10 17.64 -0.43
CA ALA A 134 8.87 16.96 -0.78
C ALA A 134 8.24 16.28 0.44
N ILE A 135 6.94 16.48 0.63
CA ILE A 135 6.10 15.76 1.60
C ILE A 135 4.79 15.32 0.93
N ALA A 136 4.13 14.29 1.45
CA ALA A 136 2.77 14.01 1.03
C ALA A 136 1.79 15.03 1.63
N ASN A 137 0.63 15.21 0.97
CA ASN A 137 -0.40 16.11 1.49
C ASN A 137 -0.95 15.60 2.84
N PRO A 138 -0.78 16.34 3.95
CA PRO A 138 -1.20 15.89 5.28
C PRO A 138 -2.70 15.61 5.41
N ARG A 139 -3.53 16.29 4.60
CA ARG A 139 -4.99 16.08 4.61
C ARG A 139 -5.41 14.75 3.99
N LEU A 140 -4.60 14.20 3.08
CA LEU A 140 -4.95 13.03 2.29
C LEU A 140 -4.14 11.78 2.66
N ALA A 141 -2.91 11.96 3.13
CA ALA A 141 -1.95 10.88 3.33
C ALA A 141 -1.43 10.83 4.76
N PRO A 142 -1.53 9.67 5.46
CA PRO A 142 -1.02 9.51 6.83
C PRO A 142 0.49 9.80 6.95
N TYR A 143 1.28 9.42 5.95
CA TYR A 143 2.70 9.78 5.90
C TYR A 143 2.94 11.29 5.79
N GLY A 144 2.03 12.02 5.14
CA GLY A 144 2.06 13.47 5.10
C GLY A 144 1.73 14.08 6.47
N LYS A 145 0.75 13.51 7.20
CA LYS A 145 0.43 13.91 8.57
C LYS A 145 1.62 13.68 9.51
N ALA A 146 2.26 12.51 9.42
CA ALA A 146 3.46 12.21 10.20
C ALA A 146 4.61 13.17 9.88
N ALA A 147 4.82 13.52 8.60
CA ALA A 147 5.81 14.49 8.18
C ALA A 147 5.52 15.90 8.74
N GLU A 148 4.26 16.33 8.72
CA GLU A 148 3.82 17.61 9.32
C GLU A 148 4.08 17.63 10.82
N GLN A 149 3.66 16.60 11.56
CA GLN A 149 3.88 16.47 13.00
C GLN A 149 5.37 16.53 13.35
N PHE A 150 6.18 15.77 12.64
CA PHE A 150 7.63 15.78 12.81
C PHE A 150 8.22 17.17 12.62
N LEU A 151 7.87 17.85 11.53
CA LEU A 151 8.39 19.21 11.26
C LEU A 151 7.87 20.24 12.27
N GLN A 152 6.64 20.10 12.77
CA GLN A 152 6.08 20.94 13.84
C GLN A 152 6.82 20.72 15.15
N ASN A 153 7.05 19.46 15.56
CA ASN A 153 7.75 19.13 16.79
C ASN A 153 9.21 19.62 16.81
N ARG A 154 9.81 19.75 15.62
CA ARG A 154 11.14 20.36 15.43
C ARG A 154 11.12 21.88 15.29
N GLY A 155 9.96 22.52 15.27
CA GLY A 155 9.84 23.98 15.04
C GLY A 155 10.19 24.41 13.61
N LEU A 156 10.24 23.47 12.65
CA LEU A 156 10.67 23.70 11.26
C LEU A 156 9.50 23.96 10.30
N TRP A 157 8.28 23.65 10.69
CA TRP A 157 7.11 23.66 9.81
C TRP A 157 6.88 25.01 9.15
N GLU A 158 6.82 26.09 9.93
CA GLU A 158 6.55 27.44 9.40
C GLU A 158 7.68 27.95 8.50
N GLY A 159 8.92 27.73 8.89
CA GLY A 159 10.09 28.18 8.11
C GLY A 159 10.24 27.46 6.77
N LEU A 160 9.69 26.24 6.64
CA LEU A 160 9.79 25.43 5.43
C LEU A 160 8.60 25.59 4.48
N GLN A 161 7.51 26.30 4.84
CA GLN A 161 6.30 26.40 4.02
C GLN A 161 6.56 26.83 2.57
N GLY A 162 7.42 27.80 2.34
CA GLY A 162 7.78 28.29 1.01
C GLY A 162 8.65 27.31 0.19
N ARG A 163 9.16 26.26 0.82
CA ARG A 163 10.03 25.24 0.22
C ARG A 163 9.34 23.88 0.07
N LEU A 164 8.11 23.73 0.57
CA LEU A 164 7.39 22.46 0.51
C LEU A 164 6.79 22.20 -0.87
N VAL A 165 7.10 21.03 -1.41
CA VAL A 165 6.42 20.45 -2.58
C VAL A 165 5.51 19.32 -2.08
N ARG A 166 4.19 19.43 -2.34
CA ARG A 166 3.21 18.47 -1.80
C ARG A 166 2.72 17.51 -2.87
N GLY A 167 3.04 16.21 -2.68
CA GLY A 167 2.42 15.13 -3.45
C GLY A 167 1.01 14.81 -2.94
N GLU A 168 0.08 14.47 -3.82
CA GLU A 168 -1.27 14.02 -3.42
C GLU A 168 -1.21 12.76 -2.50
N ASN A 169 -0.22 11.93 -2.73
CA ASN A 169 0.06 10.71 -1.96
C ASN A 169 1.58 10.53 -1.82
N ILE A 170 1.99 9.58 -0.98
CA ILE A 170 3.42 9.36 -0.72
C ILE A 170 4.18 8.78 -1.92
N GLY A 171 3.48 8.10 -2.85
CA GLY A 171 4.08 7.64 -4.11
C GLY A 171 4.46 8.81 -5.02
N GLN A 172 3.58 9.78 -5.19
CA GLN A 172 3.89 11.01 -5.94
C GLN A 172 5.00 11.82 -5.27
N THR A 173 5.00 11.90 -3.94
CA THR A 173 6.08 12.54 -3.17
C THR A 173 7.44 11.93 -3.50
N TYR A 174 7.52 10.61 -3.47
CA TYR A 174 8.73 9.87 -3.83
C TYR A 174 9.17 10.15 -5.28
N GLN A 175 8.22 10.23 -6.22
CA GLN A 175 8.52 10.54 -7.62
C GLN A 175 9.06 11.97 -7.79
N PHE A 176 8.58 12.96 -7.03
CA PHE A 176 9.14 14.31 -7.09
C PHE A 176 10.62 14.35 -6.72
N ILE A 177 11.05 13.52 -5.77
CA ILE A 177 12.46 13.43 -5.38
C ILE A 177 13.26 12.65 -6.45
N ARG A 178 12.73 11.52 -6.92
CA ARG A 178 13.39 10.70 -7.95
C ARG A 178 13.59 11.45 -9.27
N SER A 179 12.68 12.33 -9.64
CA SER A 179 12.74 13.13 -10.87
C SER A 179 13.51 14.45 -10.72
N GLY A 180 14.03 14.76 -9.51
CA GLY A 180 14.77 16.00 -9.23
C GLY A 180 13.91 17.25 -9.07
N ASN A 181 12.57 17.11 -8.98
CA ASN A 181 11.67 18.23 -8.66
C ASN A 181 11.75 18.66 -7.18
N ALA A 182 12.34 17.82 -6.33
CA ALA A 182 12.77 18.15 -4.98
C ALA A 182 14.10 17.45 -4.71
N GLU A 183 15.01 18.10 -3.99
CA GLU A 183 16.33 17.55 -3.69
C GLU A 183 16.26 16.44 -2.64
N LEU A 184 15.28 16.51 -1.73
CA LEU A 184 15.03 15.56 -0.66
C LEU A 184 13.56 15.59 -0.26
N GLY A 185 13.14 14.66 0.60
CA GLY A 185 11.78 14.66 1.16
C GLY A 185 11.57 13.64 2.26
N LEU A 186 10.44 13.79 2.95
CA LEU A 186 9.97 12.83 3.93
C LEU A 186 9.09 11.79 3.22
N VAL A 187 9.62 10.56 3.09
CA VAL A 187 9.00 9.46 2.35
C VAL A 187 8.77 8.25 3.27
N ALA A 188 8.06 7.23 2.78
CA ALA A 188 7.95 5.98 3.51
C ALA A 188 9.27 5.19 3.41
N TYR A 189 9.74 4.62 4.51
CA TYR A 189 10.95 3.80 4.50
C TYR A 189 10.85 2.64 3.49
N SER A 190 9.66 2.08 3.33
CA SER A 190 9.36 1.02 2.34
C SER A 190 9.56 1.42 0.88
N GLN A 191 9.65 2.71 0.56
CA GLN A 191 9.89 3.18 -0.80
C GLN A 191 11.39 3.23 -1.15
N VAL A 192 12.24 3.29 -0.13
CA VAL A 192 13.70 3.35 -0.28
C VAL A 192 14.39 2.06 0.13
N LYS A 193 13.69 1.21 0.89
CA LYS A 193 14.16 -0.11 1.33
C LYS A 193 13.55 -1.20 0.46
N SER A 194 14.39 -1.98 -0.21
CA SER A 194 13.99 -3.19 -0.93
C SER A 194 14.64 -4.42 -0.30
N PRO A 195 13.99 -5.60 -0.31
CA PRO A 195 14.60 -6.84 0.17
C PRO A 195 15.94 -7.11 -0.53
N GLY A 196 16.98 -7.39 0.25
CA GLY A 196 18.31 -7.69 -0.28
C GLY A 196 19.13 -6.51 -0.79
N HIS A 197 18.58 -5.28 -0.82
CA HIS A 197 19.29 -4.10 -1.28
C HIS A 197 19.32 -3.01 -0.20
N PRO A 198 20.50 -2.38 0.07
CA PRO A 198 20.55 -1.21 0.92
C PRO A 198 19.86 -0.02 0.23
N PRO A 199 19.32 0.94 0.99
CA PRO A 199 18.83 2.19 0.43
C PRO A 199 19.91 2.94 -0.32
N GLU A 200 19.58 3.44 -1.53
CA GLU A 200 20.48 4.29 -2.31
C GLU A 200 20.44 5.75 -1.82
N GLY A 201 21.53 6.49 -2.09
CA GLY A 201 21.63 7.92 -1.76
C GLY A 201 22.03 8.17 -0.31
N SER A 202 21.31 9.08 0.34
CA SER A 202 21.50 9.40 1.76
C SER A 202 20.14 9.50 2.46
N LEU A 203 20.04 8.97 3.68
CA LEU A 203 18.82 8.98 4.46
C LEU A 203 19.11 9.15 5.96
N TRP A 204 18.09 9.62 6.66
CA TRP A 204 18.02 9.67 8.11
C TRP A 204 16.61 9.33 8.58
N GLU A 205 16.50 8.55 9.64
CA GLU A 205 15.20 8.21 10.25
C GLU A 205 14.89 9.20 11.38
N PRO A 206 13.79 9.99 11.28
CA PRO A 206 13.30 10.77 12.41
C PRO A 206 12.99 9.86 13.60
N PRO A 207 13.28 10.29 14.85
CA PRO A 207 12.92 9.55 16.05
C PRO A 207 11.42 9.22 16.07
N PRO A 208 11.02 7.98 16.40
CA PRO A 208 9.59 7.58 16.42
C PRO A 208 8.73 8.38 17.40
N ALA A 209 9.34 8.99 18.42
CA ALA A 209 8.64 9.85 19.40
C ALA A 209 8.24 11.23 18.83
N GLU A 210 8.70 11.60 17.64
CA GLU A 210 8.47 12.92 17.05
C GLU A 210 7.25 12.96 16.11
N TYR A 211 6.55 11.83 15.92
CA TYR A 211 5.30 11.74 15.17
C TYR A 211 4.47 10.54 15.66
N ASP A 212 3.15 10.57 15.40
CA ASP A 212 2.26 9.47 15.77
C ASP A 212 2.62 8.18 15.00
N PRO A 213 2.48 6.99 15.63
CA PRO A 213 2.68 5.72 14.95
C PRO A 213 1.81 5.59 13.69
N ILE A 214 2.39 5.13 12.60
CA ILE A 214 1.67 4.90 11.34
C ILE A 214 1.18 3.46 11.30
N ALA A 215 0.21 3.12 12.17
CA ALA A 215 -0.46 1.82 12.17
C ALA A 215 -1.38 1.72 10.95
N GLN A 216 -1.18 0.70 10.12
CA GLN A 216 -1.85 0.54 8.83
C GLN A 216 -2.79 -0.64 8.86
N GLN A 217 -4.03 -0.42 8.43
CA GLN A 217 -5.05 -1.45 8.50
C GLN A 217 -5.65 -1.79 7.14
N ALA A 218 -5.96 -3.07 6.96
CA ALA A 218 -6.76 -3.58 5.86
C ALA A 218 -8.17 -3.90 6.34
N VAL A 219 -9.15 -3.77 5.43
CA VAL A 219 -10.54 -4.08 5.69
C VAL A 219 -11.22 -4.60 4.42
N LEU A 220 -12.16 -5.54 4.56
CA LEU A 220 -13.05 -5.95 3.47
C LEU A 220 -14.17 -4.93 3.27
N LEU A 221 -14.43 -4.58 2.02
CA LEU A 221 -15.56 -3.72 1.61
C LEU A 221 -16.71 -4.54 1.03
N GLN A 222 -16.40 -5.71 0.50
CA GLN A 222 -17.38 -6.67 -0.01
C GLN A 222 -17.03 -8.06 0.53
N ASP A 223 -18.03 -8.82 0.91
CA ASP A 223 -17.83 -10.22 1.33
C ASP A 223 -17.62 -11.13 0.11
N HIS A 224 -16.47 -10.91 -0.55
CA HIS A 224 -16.06 -11.62 -1.74
C HIS A 224 -15.02 -12.70 -1.39
N PRO A 225 -15.21 -13.97 -1.83
CA PRO A 225 -14.34 -15.08 -1.44
C PRO A 225 -12.85 -14.84 -1.75
N VAL A 226 -12.54 -14.29 -2.94
CA VAL A 226 -11.16 -13.99 -3.34
C VAL A 226 -10.55 -12.90 -2.46
N ALA A 227 -11.30 -11.83 -2.13
CA ALA A 227 -10.82 -10.77 -1.25
C ALA A 227 -10.56 -11.28 0.16
N ARG A 228 -11.47 -12.08 0.71
CA ARG A 228 -11.32 -12.70 2.03
C ARG A 228 -10.08 -13.60 2.08
N ALA A 229 -9.94 -14.51 1.12
CA ALA A 229 -8.78 -15.40 1.04
C ALA A 229 -7.46 -14.64 0.85
N PHE A 230 -7.46 -13.52 0.10
CA PHE A 230 -6.27 -12.68 -0.04
C PHE A 230 -5.92 -11.96 1.28
N LEU A 231 -6.90 -11.40 2.01
CA LEU A 231 -6.65 -10.81 3.31
C LEU A 231 -6.11 -11.84 4.32
N ASP A 232 -6.60 -13.07 4.29
CA ASP A 232 -6.10 -14.16 5.14
C ASP A 232 -4.67 -14.56 4.73
N TYR A 233 -4.36 -14.58 3.43
CA TYR A 233 -2.98 -14.77 2.97
C TYR A 233 -2.04 -13.67 3.48
N VAL A 234 -2.47 -12.40 3.49
CA VAL A 234 -1.66 -11.28 4.00
C VAL A 234 -1.29 -11.46 5.49
N LYS A 235 -2.10 -12.18 6.26
CA LYS A 235 -1.81 -12.51 7.68
C LYS A 235 -0.82 -13.68 7.84
N SER A 236 -0.50 -14.41 6.76
CA SER A 236 0.37 -15.59 6.83
C SER A 236 1.81 -15.24 7.22
N PRO A 237 2.56 -16.19 7.81
CA PRO A 237 3.97 -15.98 8.15
C PRO A 237 4.83 -15.58 6.94
N GLU A 238 4.52 -16.11 5.75
CA GLU A 238 5.21 -15.76 4.51
C GLU A 238 4.97 -14.28 4.14
N ALA A 239 3.71 -13.85 4.13
CA ALA A 239 3.36 -12.46 3.82
C ALA A 239 3.96 -11.49 4.83
N VAL A 240 3.92 -11.82 6.13
CA VAL A 240 4.57 -11.05 7.20
C VAL A 240 6.08 -10.91 6.96
N ALA A 241 6.76 -11.99 6.55
CA ALA A 241 8.19 -11.95 6.24
C ALA A 241 8.49 -11.03 5.05
N ILE A 242 7.66 -11.05 4.01
CA ILE A 242 7.76 -10.14 2.86
C ILE A 242 7.59 -8.69 3.32
N ILE A 243 6.53 -8.38 4.07
CA ILE A 243 6.24 -7.02 4.55
C ILE A 243 7.42 -6.48 5.39
N ARG A 244 7.96 -7.30 6.30
CA ARG A 244 9.16 -6.95 7.08
C ARG A 244 10.39 -6.68 6.20
N GLY A 245 10.55 -7.44 5.12
CA GLY A 245 11.64 -7.27 4.15
C GLY A 245 11.68 -5.88 3.52
N PHE A 246 10.52 -5.23 3.37
CA PHE A 246 10.39 -3.84 2.93
C PHE A 246 10.52 -2.81 4.07
N GLY A 247 10.91 -3.22 5.27
CA GLY A 247 11.21 -2.31 6.38
C GLY A 247 10.02 -1.89 7.24
N TYR A 248 8.87 -2.55 7.12
CA TYR A 248 7.76 -2.35 8.04
C TYR A 248 8.01 -3.06 9.38
N ALA A 249 7.55 -2.44 10.47
CA ALA A 249 7.32 -3.13 11.73
C ALA A 249 5.95 -3.84 11.70
N MET A 250 5.79 -4.83 12.58
CA MET A 250 4.52 -5.52 12.78
C MET A 250 3.89 -5.06 14.10
N PRO A 251 2.55 -5.16 14.24
CA PRO A 251 1.85 -4.85 15.47
C PRO A 251 2.28 -5.72 16.63
#